data_e8a2ee1767564c32c32f0a6d70afe865
#
_entry.id   e8a2ee1767564c32c32f0a6d70afe865
#
_cell.length_a   1.000
_cell.length_b   1.000
_cell.length_c   1.000
_cell.angle_alpha   90.00
_cell.angle_beta   90.00
_cell.angle_gamma   90.00
#
_symmetry.space_group_name_H-M   'P 1'
#
loop_
_entity.id
_entity.type
_entity.pdbx_description
1 polymer ?
#
loop_
_entity_poly.entity_id
_entity_poly.type
_entity_poly.pdbx_seq_one_letter_code
_entity_poly.pdbx_strand_id
1 'polypeptide(L)'
;MRPAPAMTLPTLDQTLGSLLGLALGDALGAVVEAQPPAEARRYVDEVLQGGLAGTRGRGRHPFGQVTDDTQLARELLQSIVDKRGFDPAHFAERFAEVVLGGWLIGGGPASRAAARALADGTPWHAAGMPAPYAGNGAAMRAGPLGVLFGHDLQRLAQVTADQARVTHHDPRAGAGALAIAGAAAIAARREPIDPEAVLVELSRLVEPLDASVATTLWEMEGWVGLEPDQAAGYLQEHGIEPEGRQRWHGISSFVTSSVCWSLYAFLQEPDSWWEATCLAIGVGGDTDTLAAMTGSIVGARVGAAQLPDALVERLHDGTRWGAAELRALGEAAHRVTLA
;
A
#
# COMPACT_ATOMS: atom_id res chain seq x y z
N MET A 1 20.50 20.18 -19.60
CA MET A 1 19.46 19.77 -18.63
C MET A 1 18.11 20.14 -19.22
N ARG A 2 17.23 19.18 -19.48
CA ARG A 2 15.82 19.50 -19.75
C ARG A 2 15.22 20.03 -18.44
N PRO A 3 14.40 21.10 -18.47
CA PRO A 3 13.66 21.50 -17.29
C PRO A 3 12.80 20.32 -16.84
N ALA A 4 12.74 20.07 -15.53
CA ALA A 4 11.82 19.09 -14.98
C ALA A 4 10.41 19.41 -15.49
N PRO A 5 9.65 18.42 -15.99
CA PRO A 5 8.28 18.66 -16.43
C PRO A 5 7.51 19.29 -15.27
N ALA A 6 6.69 20.29 -15.59
CA ALA A 6 5.80 20.89 -14.59
C ALA A 6 4.90 19.77 -14.06
N MET A 7 5.00 19.50 -12.75
CA MET A 7 4.20 18.45 -12.13
C MET A 7 2.73 18.85 -12.22
N THR A 8 1.98 18.11 -13.01
CA THR A 8 0.52 18.30 -13.15
C THR A 8 -0.16 17.80 -11.89
N LEU A 9 -1.14 18.56 -11.40
CA LEU A 9 -2.01 18.09 -10.32
C LEU A 9 -2.76 16.82 -10.77
N PRO A 10 -2.97 15.86 -9.86
CA PRO A 10 -3.66 14.63 -10.19
C PRO A 10 -5.12 14.91 -10.59
N THR A 11 -5.68 14.06 -11.44
CA THR A 11 -7.11 14.08 -11.73
C THR A 11 -7.91 13.39 -10.63
N LEU A 12 -9.21 13.69 -10.55
CA LEU A 12 -10.11 12.97 -9.64
C LEU A 12 -10.10 11.46 -9.91
N ASP A 13 -10.11 11.07 -11.19
CA ASP A 13 -10.07 9.67 -11.61
C ASP A 13 -8.82 8.93 -11.08
N GLN A 14 -7.67 9.58 -11.06
CA GLN A 14 -6.42 9.04 -10.49
C GLN A 14 -6.48 8.93 -8.97
N THR A 15 -7.05 9.93 -8.30
CA THR A 15 -7.23 9.90 -6.84
C THR A 15 -8.15 8.75 -6.42
N LEU A 16 -9.28 8.61 -7.11
CA LEU A 16 -10.21 7.50 -6.90
C LEU A 16 -9.58 6.17 -7.29
N GLY A 17 -8.82 6.13 -8.38
CA GLY A 17 -8.11 4.93 -8.84
C GLY A 17 -7.14 4.39 -7.82
N SER A 18 -6.35 5.27 -7.19
CA SER A 18 -5.42 4.86 -6.13
C SER A 18 -6.14 4.32 -4.89
N LEU A 19 -7.19 5.01 -4.42
CA LEU A 19 -7.91 4.59 -3.21
C LEU A 19 -8.74 3.32 -3.45
N LEU A 20 -9.52 3.27 -4.53
CA LEU A 20 -10.35 2.11 -4.82
C LEU A 20 -9.52 0.91 -5.29
N GLY A 21 -8.40 1.18 -5.99
CA GLY A 21 -7.45 0.15 -6.38
C GLY A 21 -6.77 -0.50 -5.17
N LEU A 22 -6.41 0.31 -4.15
CA LEU A 22 -5.95 -0.18 -2.86
C LEU A 22 -7.01 -1.09 -2.22
N ALA A 23 -8.23 -0.58 -2.07
CA ALA A 23 -9.30 -1.29 -1.37
C ALA A 23 -9.72 -2.58 -2.07
N LEU A 24 -9.73 -2.58 -3.40
CA LEU A 24 -10.05 -3.79 -4.16
C LEU A 24 -8.90 -4.80 -4.11
N GLY A 25 -7.65 -4.35 -4.19
CA GLY A 25 -6.48 -5.20 -4.02
C GLY A 25 -6.48 -5.90 -2.65
N ASP A 26 -6.65 -5.13 -1.58
CA ASP A 26 -6.83 -5.61 -0.21
C ASP A 26 -7.91 -6.71 -0.14
N ALA A 27 -9.13 -6.42 -0.58
CA ALA A 27 -10.25 -7.36 -0.50
C ALA A 27 -10.03 -8.64 -1.33
N LEU A 28 -9.34 -8.56 -2.47
CA LEU A 28 -9.00 -9.73 -3.29
C LEU A 28 -7.87 -10.54 -2.67
N GLY A 29 -6.83 -9.88 -2.20
CA GLY A 29 -5.66 -10.53 -1.58
C GLY A 29 -5.97 -11.18 -0.25
N ALA A 30 -6.86 -10.59 0.56
CA ALA A 30 -7.26 -11.11 1.87
C ALA A 30 -7.84 -12.53 1.83
N VAL A 31 -8.36 -12.97 0.69
CA VAL A 31 -8.93 -14.32 0.52
C VAL A 31 -7.88 -15.41 0.75
N VAL A 32 -6.64 -15.15 0.37
CA VAL A 32 -5.53 -16.13 0.43
C VAL A 32 -4.34 -15.63 1.26
N GLU A 33 -4.54 -14.63 2.12
CA GLU A 33 -3.52 -14.15 3.06
C GLU A 33 -2.98 -15.32 3.91
N ALA A 34 -1.67 -15.32 4.11
CA ALA A 34 -0.90 -16.34 4.81
C ALA A 34 -0.92 -17.74 4.13
N GLN A 35 -1.44 -17.85 2.90
CA GLN A 35 -1.38 -19.11 2.15
C GLN A 35 -0.05 -19.22 1.39
N PRO A 36 0.41 -20.47 1.14
CA PRO A 36 1.60 -20.71 0.34
C PRO A 36 1.38 -20.32 -1.13
N PRO A 37 2.48 -20.08 -1.89
CA PRO A 37 2.39 -19.69 -3.32
C PRO A 37 1.50 -20.58 -4.18
N ALA A 38 1.52 -21.90 -3.95
CA ALA A 38 0.71 -22.84 -4.71
C ALA A 38 -0.81 -22.59 -4.53
N GLU A 39 -1.25 -22.27 -3.33
CA GLU A 39 -2.66 -21.96 -3.03
C GLU A 39 -3.04 -20.56 -3.58
N ALA A 40 -2.15 -19.59 -3.45
CA ALA A 40 -2.37 -18.26 -3.97
C ALA A 40 -2.48 -18.27 -5.51
N ARG A 41 -1.59 -18.97 -6.21
CA ARG A 41 -1.65 -19.15 -7.67
C ARG A 41 -2.92 -19.86 -8.10
N ARG A 42 -3.29 -20.95 -7.41
CA ARG A 42 -4.54 -21.63 -7.72
C ARG A 42 -5.75 -20.70 -7.59
N TYR A 43 -5.78 -19.85 -6.57
CA TYR A 43 -6.82 -18.85 -6.43
C TYR A 43 -6.82 -17.83 -7.58
N VAL A 44 -5.66 -17.35 -7.98
CA VAL A 44 -5.53 -16.46 -9.15
C VAL A 44 -6.04 -17.15 -10.41
N ASP A 45 -5.55 -18.35 -10.74
CA ASP A 45 -5.84 -19.03 -11.98
C ASP A 45 -7.30 -19.49 -12.06
N GLU A 46 -7.81 -20.14 -11.01
CA GLU A 46 -9.13 -20.77 -11.02
C GLU A 46 -10.26 -19.80 -10.68
N VAL A 47 -10.00 -18.78 -9.87
CA VAL A 47 -11.05 -17.85 -9.41
C VAL A 47 -10.92 -16.49 -10.09
N LEU A 48 -9.80 -15.78 -9.93
CA LEU A 48 -9.68 -14.43 -10.45
C LEU A 48 -9.67 -14.42 -11.98
N GLN A 49 -8.78 -15.16 -12.61
CA GLN A 49 -8.69 -15.27 -14.07
C GLN A 49 -9.72 -16.26 -14.64
N GLY A 50 -10.24 -17.16 -13.82
CA GLY A 50 -11.32 -18.10 -14.17
C GLY A 50 -12.72 -17.50 -14.24
N GLY A 51 -12.86 -16.16 -14.31
CA GLY A 51 -14.14 -15.46 -14.46
C GLY A 51 -14.90 -15.28 -13.14
N LEU A 52 -14.21 -15.33 -12.02
CA LEU A 52 -14.74 -15.11 -10.66
C LEU A 52 -15.76 -16.17 -10.20
N ALA A 53 -15.78 -17.31 -10.87
CA ALA A 53 -16.62 -18.43 -10.44
C ALA A 53 -16.10 -18.96 -9.09
N GLY A 54 -17.03 -19.11 -8.11
CA GLY A 54 -16.67 -19.60 -6.79
C GLY A 54 -15.99 -18.56 -5.89
N THR A 55 -16.14 -17.27 -6.18
CA THR A 55 -15.68 -16.20 -5.28
C THR A 55 -16.21 -16.40 -3.87
N ARG A 56 -15.28 -16.44 -2.93
CA ARG A 56 -15.56 -16.60 -1.50
C ARG A 56 -14.82 -15.53 -0.73
N GLY A 57 -15.30 -15.20 0.45
CA GLY A 57 -14.55 -14.38 1.39
C GLY A 57 -13.54 -15.22 2.18
N ARG A 58 -12.85 -14.54 3.08
CA ARG A 58 -11.90 -15.15 4.01
C ARG A 58 -12.62 -15.60 5.28
N GLY A 59 -12.62 -16.89 5.56
CA GLY A 59 -13.24 -17.41 6.79
C GLY A 59 -14.71 -16.98 6.93
N ARG A 60 -15.03 -16.19 7.95
CA ARG A 60 -16.37 -15.66 8.20
C ARG A 60 -16.68 -14.37 7.42
N HIS A 61 -15.67 -13.74 6.82
CA HIS A 61 -15.84 -12.47 6.11
C HIS A 61 -16.30 -12.75 4.69
N PRO A 62 -17.36 -12.08 4.20
CA PRO A 62 -17.84 -12.25 2.84
C PRO A 62 -16.85 -11.66 1.82
N PHE A 63 -17.00 -12.03 0.56
CA PHE A 63 -16.21 -11.50 -0.52
C PHE A 63 -16.44 -9.98 -0.67
N GLY A 64 -15.33 -9.23 -0.82
CA GLY A 64 -15.35 -7.76 -0.87
C GLY A 64 -15.10 -7.12 0.49
N GLN A 65 -14.94 -7.92 1.56
CA GLN A 65 -14.53 -7.41 2.86
C GLN A 65 -13.10 -6.91 2.81
N VAL A 66 -12.92 -5.62 3.09
CA VAL A 66 -11.60 -4.99 3.25
C VAL A 66 -11.03 -5.23 4.65
N THR A 67 -9.71 -5.09 4.78
CA THR A 67 -8.97 -5.28 6.03
C THR A 67 -8.40 -3.95 6.56
N ASP A 68 -7.45 -4.02 7.50
CA ASP A 68 -6.79 -2.85 8.07
C ASP A 68 -6.01 -2.03 7.03
N ASP A 69 -5.60 -2.60 5.92
CA ASP A 69 -4.99 -1.86 4.80
C ASP A 69 -5.88 -0.72 4.34
N THR A 70 -7.09 -1.03 3.94
CA THR A 70 -8.09 -0.04 3.52
C THR A 70 -8.61 0.80 4.68
N GLN A 71 -8.89 0.16 5.84
CA GLN A 71 -9.45 0.87 6.99
C GLN A 71 -8.51 1.96 7.50
N LEU A 72 -7.19 1.70 7.56
CA LEU A 72 -6.20 2.69 8.02
C LEU A 72 -5.86 3.73 6.94
N ALA A 73 -5.88 3.36 5.65
CA ALA A 73 -5.79 4.33 4.55
C ALA A 73 -6.99 5.30 4.57
N ARG A 74 -8.19 4.79 4.82
CA ARG A 74 -9.41 5.58 5.00
C ARG A 74 -9.28 6.57 6.15
N GLU A 75 -8.82 6.14 7.34
CA GLU A 75 -8.67 7.05 8.49
C GLU A 75 -7.62 8.13 8.24
N LEU A 76 -6.56 7.79 7.52
CA LEU A 76 -5.54 8.76 7.10
C LEU A 76 -6.13 9.81 6.16
N LEU A 77 -6.87 9.40 5.14
CA LEU A 77 -7.52 10.32 4.21
C LEU A 77 -8.62 11.14 4.88
N GLN A 78 -9.42 10.54 5.76
CA GLN A 78 -10.44 11.26 6.51
C GLN A 78 -9.81 12.35 7.40
N SER A 79 -8.67 12.06 8.02
CA SER A 79 -7.91 13.07 8.78
C SER A 79 -7.48 14.24 7.90
N ILE A 80 -6.98 13.95 6.68
CA ILE A 80 -6.60 14.98 5.70
C ILE A 80 -7.80 15.85 5.30
N VAL A 81 -8.95 15.23 5.08
CA VAL A 81 -10.20 15.94 4.73
C VAL A 81 -10.65 16.84 5.88
N ASP A 82 -10.73 16.30 7.10
CA ASP A 82 -11.23 17.01 8.28
C ASP A 82 -10.36 18.23 8.63
N LYS A 83 -9.04 18.09 8.46
CA LYS A 83 -8.06 19.16 8.77
C LYS A 83 -7.69 20.03 7.56
N ARG A 84 -8.21 19.71 6.38
CA ARG A 84 -7.83 20.36 5.11
C ARG A 84 -6.31 20.34 4.87
N GLY A 85 -5.69 19.21 5.20
CA GLY A 85 -4.24 18.97 5.13
C GLY A 85 -3.84 17.90 6.13
N PHE A 86 -2.60 17.45 6.08
CA PHE A 86 -2.14 16.40 6.98
C PHE A 86 -1.81 16.97 8.38
N ASP A 87 -2.46 16.39 9.38
CA ASP A 87 -2.21 16.61 10.81
C ASP A 87 -1.92 15.24 11.47
N PRO A 88 -0.67 14.95 11.85
CA PRO A 88 -0.30 13.65 12.40
C PRO A 88 -0.93 13.34 13.77
N ALA A 89 -1.22 14.34 14.58
CA ALA A 89 -1.88 14.14 15.87
C ALA A 89 -3.34 13.72 15.66
N HIS A 90 -4.05 14.39 14.78
CA HIS A 90 -5.43 14.02 14.44
C HIS A 90 -5.52 12.66 13.75
N PHE A 91 -4.56 12.32 12.87
CA PHE A 91 -4.51 10.97 12.31
C PHE A 91 -4.31 9.92 13.41
N ALA A 92 -3.41 10.18 14.38
CA ALA A 92 -3.15 9.26 15.50
C ALA A 92 -4.39 9.07 16.39
N GLU A 93 -5.18 10.10 16.63
CA GLU A 93 -6.45 10.02 17.36
C GLU A 93 -7.44 9.09 16.63
N ARG A 94 -7.67 9.31 15.33
CA ARG A 94 -8.56 8.49 14.51
C ARG A 94 -8.09 7.05 14.41
N PHE A 95 -6.78 6.85 14.24
CA PHE A 95 -6.14 5.54 14.22
C PHE A 95 -6.40 4.78 15.53
N ALA A 96 -6.16 5.41 16.69
CA ALA A 96 -6.39 4.79 17.98
C ALA A 96 -7.86 4.44 18.20
N GLU A 97 -8.79 5.32 17.80
CA GLU A 97 -10.24 5.09 17.90
C GLU A 97 -10.67 3.84 17.14
N VAL A 98 -10.23 3.69 15.87
CA VAL A 98 -10.60 2.52 15.04
C VAL A 98 -10.03 1.22 15.59
N VAL A 99 -8.77 1.24 16.02
CA VAL A 99 -8.09 0.05 16.55
C VAL A 99 -8.67 -0.39 17.88
N LEU A 100 -8.89 0.53 18.82
CA LEU A 100 -9.40 0.24 20.15
C LEU A 100 -10.91 0.01 20.18
N GLY A 101 -11.63 0.59 19.24
CA GLY A 101 -13.07 0.36 19.06
C GLY A 101 -13.43 -1.05 18.60
N GLY A 102 -12.44 -1.87 18.24
CA GLY A 102 -12.66 -3.26 17.81
C GLY A 102 -13.22 -3.40 16.39
N TRP A 103 -13.11 -2.34 15.61
CA TRP A 103 -13.61 -2.30 14.22
C TRP A 103 -12.56 -2.74 13.19
N LEU A 104 -11.27 -2.79 13.61
CA LEU A 104 -10.17 -3.15 12.73
C LEU A 104 -10.20 -4.64 12.41
N ILE A 105 -10.16 -4.97 11.13
CA ILE A 105 -10.10 -6.35 10.62
C ILE A 105 -8.66 -6.62 10.21
N GLY A 106 -8.04 -7.63 10.77
CA GLY A 106 -6.61 -7.90 10.59
C GLY A 106 -5.79 -7.24 11.72
N GLY A 107 -5.14 -6.19 11.45
CA GLY A 107 -4.40 -5.36 12.41
C GLY A 107 -3.22 -6.05 13.10
N GLY A 108 -2.01 -5.73 12.65
CA GLY A 108 -0.76 -6.30 13.16
C GLY A 108 -0.41 -5.89 14.60
N PRO A 109 0.66 -6.47 15.16
CA PRO A 109 1.13 -6.14 16.51
C PRO A 109 1.48 -4.66 16.69
N ALA A 110 2.06 -4.02 15.66
CA ALA A 110 2.41 -2.61 15.71
C ALA A 110 1.18 -1.71 15.85
N SER A 111 0.10 -1.98 15.12
CA SER A 111 -1.14 -1.23 15.21
C SER A 111 -1.74 -1.30 16.61
N ARG A 112 -1.80 -2.50 17.19
CA ARG A 112 -2.32 -2.69 18.56
C ARG A 112 -1.45 -2.04 19.63
N ALA A 113 -0.13 -2.11 19.50
CA ALA A 113 0.80 -1.51 20.45
C ALA A 113 0.74 0.01 20.41
N ALA A 114 0.78 0.60 19.19
CA ALA A 114 0.70 2.03 19.00
C ALA A 114 -0.63 2.63 19.51
N ALA A 115 -1.76 1.98 19.21
CA ALA A 115 -3.06 2.45 19.68
C ALA A 115 -3.16 2.46 21.21
N ARG A 116 -2.62 1.47 21.90
CA ARG A 116 -2.53 1.44 23.38
C ARG A 116 -1.65 2.57 23.89
N ALA A 117 -0.45 2.75 23.33
CA ALA A 117 0.45 3.82 23.72
C ALA A 117 -0.20 5.21 23.58
N LEU A 118 -0.92 5.44 22.46
CA LEU A 118 -1.68 6.67 22.24
C LEU A 118 -2.77 6.88 23.29
N ALA A 119 -3.53 5.82 23.61
CA ALA A 119 -4.58 5.87 24.64
C ALA A 119 -4.01 6.14 26.05
N ASP A 120 -2.80 5.68 26.32
CA ASP A 120 -2.05 5.95 27.56
C ASP A 120 -1.40 7.36 27.58
N GLY A 121 -1.66 8.19 26.55
CA GLY A 121 -1.19 9.57 26.47
C GLY A 121 0.21 9.75 25.85
N THR A 122 0.78 8.70 25.25
CA THR A 122 2.04 8.81 24.51
C THR A 122 1.84 9.70 23.28
N PRO A 123 2.69 10.71 23.03
CA PRO A 123 2.58 11.55 21.84
C PRO A 123 2.69 10.71 20.55
N TRP A 124 1.99 11.11 19.51
CA TRP A 124 1.92 10.39 18.22
C TRP A 124 3.31 10.02 17.65
N HIS A 125 4.29 10.92 17.81
CA HIS A 125 5.65 10.72 17.31
C HIS A 125 6.51 9.77 18.16
N ALA A 126 5.96 9.25 19.26
CA ALA A 126 6.63 8.33 20.18
C ALA A 126 5.84 7.03 20.40
N ALA A 127 4.64 6.89 19.79
CA ALA A 127 3.75 5.75 20.03
C ALA A 127 4.11 4.50 19.22
N GLY A 128 4.83 4.65 18.11
CA GLY A 128 5.17 3.56 17.20
C GLY A 128 6.11 2.52 17.79
N MET A 129 6.07 1.31 17.24
CA MET A 129 6.98 0.22 17.59
C MET A 129 8.43 0.61 17.29
N PRO A 130 9.36 0.40 18.25
CA PRO A 130 10.77 0.74 18.04
C PRO A 130 11.44 -0.23 17.05
N ALA A 131 12.60 0.21 16.51
CA ALA A 131 13.50 -0.68 15.78
C ALA A 131 13.91 -1.89 16.67
N PRO A 132 14.12 -3.05 16.06
CA PRO A 132 14.19 -3.36 14.64
C PRO A 132 12.84 -3.81 14.02
N TYR A 133 11.70 -3.38 14.53
CA TYR A 133 10.40 -3.77 13.99
C TYR A 133 10.05 -2.96 12.72
N ALA A 134 10.24 -3.55 11.56
CA ALA A 134 10.05 -2.94 10.26
C ALA A 134 8.92 -3.63 9.46
N GLY A 135 7.70 -3.56 9.97
CA GLY A 135 6.51 -4.04 9.28
C GLY A 135 6.03 -3.07 8.18
N ASN A 136 5.23 -3.59 7.24
CA ASN A 136 4.70 -2.84 6.10
C ASN A 136 3.43 -2.02 6.39
N GLY A 137 2.93 -2.02 7.63
CA GLY A 137 1.69 -1.36 7.99
C GLY A 137 1.64 0.16 7.75
N ALA A 138 2.81 0.83 7.61
CA ALA A 138 2.87 2.22 7.17
C ALA A 138 2.85 2.35 5.62
N ALA A 139 3.38 1.35 4.91
CA ALA A 139 3.45 1.33 3.45
C ALA A 139 2.09 0.99 2.81
N MET A 140 1.34 0.04 3.40
CA MET A 140 0.06 -0.43 2.89
C MET A 140 -0.97 0.69 2.69
N ARG A 141 -0.89 1.76 3.48
CA ARG A 141 -1.81 2.91 3.44
C ARG A 141 -1.25 4.15 2.74
N ALA A 142 -0.01 4.09 2.22
CA ALA A 142 0.72 5.26 1.75
C ALA A 142 0.44 5.65 0.28
N GLY A 143 -0.02 4.72 -0.57
CA GLY A 143 -0.19 4.98 -2.00
C GLY A 143 -1.03 6.22 -2.32
N PRO A 144 -2.21 6.43 -1.73
CA PRO A 144 -3.02 7.63 -1.98
C PRO A 144 -2.31 8.94 -1.64
N LEU A 145 -1.35 8.94 -0.67
CA LEU A 145 -0.54 10.12 -0.37
C LEU A 145 0.32 10.54 -1.57
N GLY A 146 0.82 9.56 -2.33
CA GLY A 146 1.60 9.83 -3.55
C GLY A 146 0.80 10.62 -4.58
N VAL A 147 -0.48 10.29 -4.75
CA VAL A 147 -1.37 11.04 -5.64
C VAL A 147 -1.66 12.43 -5.07
N LEU A 148 -1.96 12.55 -3.78
CA LEU A 148 -2.35 13.82 -3.17
C LEU A 148 -1.20 14.81 -3.03
N PHE A 149 0.00 14.36 -2.69
CA PHE A 149 1.16 15.20 -2.37
C PHE A 149 2.33 15.06 -3.35
N GLY A 150 2.23 14.20 -4.36
CA GLY A 150 3.32 13.91 -5.31
C GLY A 150 3.78 15.12 -6.13
N HIS A 151 2.99 16.19 -6.19
CA HIS A 151 3.37 17.47 -6.79
C HIS A 151 4.40 18.26 -5.96
N ASP A 152 4.61 17.89 -4.68
CA ASP A 152 5.62 18.41 -3.78
C ASP A 152 6.30 17.23 -3.05
N LEU A 153 7.43 16.75 -3.59
CA LEU A 153 8.14 15.59 -3.06
C LEU A 153 8.68 15.82 -1.62
N GLN A 154 9.01 17.06 -1.27
CA GLN A 154 9.44 17.36 0.09
C GLN A 154 8.27 17.21 1.07
N ARG A 155 7.10 17.72 0.71
CA ARG A 155 5.88 17.55 1.48
C ARG A 155 5.44 16.09 1.55
N LEU A 156 5.52 15.36 0.43
CA LEU A 156 5.24 13.93 0.38
C LEU A 156 6.12 13.15 1.36
N ALA A 157 7.43 13.39 1.36
CA ALA A 157 8.37 12.74 2.26
C ALA A 157 8.05 13.04 3.74
N GLN A 158 7.75 14.29 4.07
CA GLN A 158 7.35 14.70 5.41
C GLN A 158 6.08 13.98 5.87
N VAL A 159 4.99 14.07 5.09
CA VAL A 159 3.69 13.48 5.41
C VAL A 159 3.82 11.96 5.58
N THR A 160 4.57 11.32 4.68
CA THR A 160 4.76 9.87 4.71
C THR A 160 5.59 9.43 5.91
N ALA A 161 6.65 10.16 6.26
CA ALA A 161 7.45 9.86 7.44
C ALA A 161 6.64 10.04 8.73
N ASP A 162 5.86 11.12 8.84
CA ASP A 162 5.09 11.41 10.04
C ASP A 162 3.94 10.41 10.25
N GLN A 163 3.20 10.03 9.18
CA GLN A 163 2.18 8.99 9.29
C GLN A 163 2.77 7.62 9.67
N ALA A 164 3.99 7.31 9.19
CA ALA A 164 4.68 6.07 9.55
C ALA A 164 5.03 6.02 11.04
N ARG A 165 5.51 7.13 11.61
CA ARG A 165 5.91 7.25 13.02
C ARG A 165 4.79 6.97 14.00
N VAL A 166 3.53 7.15 13.62
CA VAL A 166 2.40 6.80 14.48
C VAL A 166 2.43 5.32 14.88
N THR A 167 2.93 4.45 13.99
CA THR A 167 2.92 2.99 14.20
C THR A 167 4.31 2.34 14.20
N HIS A 168 5.30 2.93 13.55
CA HIS A 168 6.63 2.35 13.35
C HIS A 168 7.73 3.40 13.49
N HIS A 169 8.71 3.14 14.34
CA HIS A 169 9.91 3.97 14.48
C HIS A 169 11.11 3.44 13.72
N ASP A 170 11.05 2.20 13.21
CA ASP A 170 12.11 1.72 12.35
C ASP A 170 12.14 2.53 11.03
N PRO A 171 13.28 3.14 10.67
CA PRO A 171 13.35 4.02 9.50
C PRO A 171 13.01 3.32 8.20
N ARG A 172 13.23 1.99 8.10
CA ARG A 172 12.86 1.18 6.93
C ARG A 172 11.36 1.20 6.67
N ALA A 173 10.52 1.23 7.73
CA ALA A 173 9.07 1.31 7.57
C ALA A 173 8.64 2.66 6.94
N GLY A 174 9.29 3.75 7.34
CA GLY A 174 9.09 5.07 6.74
C GLY A 174 9.56 5.14 5.29
N ALA A 175 10.76 4.60 5.02
CA ALA A 175 11.34 4.56 3.68
C ALA A 175 10.51 3.70 2.72
N GLY A 176 10.03 2.53 3.16
CA GLY A 176 9.13 1.68 2.37
C GLY A 176 7.79 2.35 2.09
N ALA A 177 7.23 3.04 3.07
CA ALA A 177 6.00 3.83 2.86
C ALA A 177 6.23 4.95 1.82
N LEU A 178 7.36 5.63 1.87
CA LEU A 178 7.72 6.66 0.90
C LEU A 178 7.98 6.07 -0.49
N ALA A 179 8.53 4.85 -0.58
CA ALA A 179 8.70 4.17 -1.86
C ALA A 179 7.34 3.89 -2.54
N ILE A 180 6.35 3.39 -1.79
CA ILE A 180 4.99 3.15 -2.31
C ILE A 180 4.32 4.47 -2.70
N ALA A 181 4.37 5.50 -1.85
CA ALA A 181 3.82 6.81 -2.17
C ALA A 181 4.53 7.45 -3.38
N GLY A 182 5.85 7.37 -3.46
CA GLY A 182 6.64 7.83 -4.60
C GLY A 182 6.29 7.10 -5.89
N ALA A 183 6.12 5.77 -5.84
CA ALA A 183 5.69 4.98 -6.99
C ALA A 183 4.29 5.39 -7.48
N ALA A 184 3.34 5.64 -6.57
CA ALA A 184 2.01 6.14 -6.94
C ALA A 184 2.08 7.55 -7.56
N ALA A 185 2.96 8.43 -7.06
CA ALA A 185 3.20 9.74 -7.65
C ALA A 185 3.79 9.64 -9.08
N ILE A 186 4.76 8.74 -9.30
CA ILE A 186 5.35 8.47 -10.62
C ILE A 186 4.29 7.89 -11.56
N ALA A 187 3.54 6.89 -11.11
CA ALA A 187 2.47 6.24 -11.87
C ALA A 187 1.40 7.25 -12.33
N ALA A 188 1.04 8.20 -11.46
CA ALA A 188 0.07 9.25 -11.77
C ALA A 188 0.53 10.23 -12.88
N ARG A 189 1.81 10.30 -13.20
CA ARG A 189 2.29 11.12 -14.34
C ARG A 189 1.82 10.56 -15.68
N ARG A 190 1.45 9.27 -15.74
CA ARG A 190 1.04 8.57 -16.97
C ARG A 190 2.08 8.60 -18.09
N GLU A 191 3.33 8.85 -17.74
CA GLU A 191 4.46 8.73 -18.66
C GLU A 191 4.79 7.26 -18.92
N PRO A 192 5.48 6.91 -20.01
CA PRO A 192 5.99 5.54 -20.20
C PRO A 192 6.83 5.11 -19.01
N ILE A 193 6.59 3.91 -18.52
CA ILE A 193 7.34 3.34 -17.39
C ILE A 193 8.64 2.73 -17.91
N ASP A 194 9.74 3.27 -17.44
CA ASP A 194 11.07 2.68 -17.56
C ASP A 194 11.46 2.16 -16.16
N PRO A 195 11.52 0.83 -15.97
CA PRO A 195 11.80 0.25 -14.66
C PRO A 195 13.07 0.77 -13.99
N GLU A 196 14.18 0.90 -14.76
CA GLU A 196 15.45 1.43 -14.25
C GLU A 196 15.29 2.88 -13.75
N ALA A 197 14.69 3.73 -14.57
CA ALA A 197 14.49 5.13 -14.20
C ALA A 197 13.60 5.28 -12.96
N VAL A 198 12.53 4.47 -12.83
CA VAL A 198 11.65 4.45 -11.67
C VAL A 198 12.40 4.02 -10.41
N LEU A 199 13.18 2.92 -10.49
CA LEU A 199 13.92 2.40 -9.35
C LEU A 199 15.00 3.39 -8.87
N VAL A 200 15.71 4.03 -9.80
CA VAL A 200 16.68 5.10 -9.48
C VAL A 200 16.02 6.30 -8.83
N GLU A 201 14.83 6.75 -9.32
CA GLU A 201 14.10 7.86 -8.73
C GLU A 201 13.63 7.51 -7.31
N LEU A 202 13.07 6.33 -7.10
CA LEU A 202 12.61 5.86 -5.79
C LEU A 202 13.76 5.67 -4.80
N SER A 203 14.88 5.07 -5.23
CA SER A 203 16.07 4.91 -4.39
C SER A 203 16.56 6.26 -3.85
N ARG A 204 16.70 7.27 -4.73
CA ARG A 204 17.09 8.63 -4.32
C ARG A 204 16.08 9.31 -3.40
N LEU A 205 14.79 9.06 -3.61
CA LEU A 205 13.73 9.64 -2.80
C LEU A 205 13.76 9.13 -1.36
N VAL A 206 14.03 7.83 -1.16
CA VAL A 206 13.99 7.19 0.16
C VAL A 206 15.31 7.23 0.91
N GLU A 207 16.44 7.43 0.22
CA GLU A 207 17.79 7.43 0.80
C GLU A 207 17.95 8.29 2.07
N PRO A 208 17.35 9.51 2.14
CA PRO A 208 17.44 10.33 3.35
C PRO A 208 16.75 9.73 4.58
N LEU A 209 15.82 8.79 4.40
CA LEU A 209 15.15 8.08 5.49
C LEU A 209 15.87 6.80 5.87
N ASP A 210 16.25 5.98 4.88
CA ASP A 210 16.98 4.73 5.11
C ASP A 210 17.80 4.31 3.88
N ALA A 211 19.12 4.31 4.03
CA ALA A 211 20.03 3.95 2.97
C ALA A 211 19.98 2.46 2.59
N SER A 212 19.56 1.56 3.50
CA SER A 212 19.47 0.13 3.19
C SER A 212 18.27 -0.15 2.27
N VAL A 213 17.14 0.50 2.49
CA VAL A 213 15.99 0.43 1.58
C VAL A 213 16.34 1.05 0.22
N ALA A 214 17.03 2.19 0.22
CA ALA A 214 17.48 2.82 -1.02
C ALA A 214 18.40 1.90 -1.84
N THR A 215 19.35 1.23 -1.19
CA THR A 215 20.23 0.26 -1.84
C THR A 215 19.44 -0.92 -2.41
N THR A 216 18.50 -1.48 -1.64
CA THR A 216 17.68 -2.60 -2.11
C THR A 216 16.83 -2.21 -3.34
N LEU A 217 16.25 -1.01 -3.35
CA LEU A 217 15.50 -0.51 -4.52
C LEU A 217 16.39 -0.34 -5.74
N TRP A 218 17.60 0.15 -5.55
CA TRP A 218 18.58 0.25 -6.64
C TRP A 218 19.00 -1.12 -7.17
N GLU A 219 19.23 -2.10 -6.28
CA GLU A 219 19.61 -3.48 -6.65
C GLU A 219 18.49 -4.23 -7.40
N MET A 220 17.22 -3.78 -7.28
CA MET A 220 16.11 -4.34 -8.05
C MET A 220 16.35 -4.29 -9.57
N GLU A 221 17.13 -3.33 -10.09
CA GLU A 221 17.50 -3.27 -11.50
C GLU A 221 18.08 -4.60 -12.00
N GLY A 222 18.88 -5.27 -11.16
CA GLY A 222 19.51 -6.54 -11.50
C GLY A 222 18.56 -7.75 -11.61
N TRP A 223 17.35 -7.66 -11.07
CA TRP A 223 16.42 -8.79 -11.01
C TRP A 223 14.97 -8.45 -11.39
N VAL A 224 14.61 -7.19 -11.56
CA VAL A 224 13.24 -6.80 -11.94
C VAL A 224 12.78 -7.41 -13.27
N GLY A 225 13.71 -7.75 -14.16
CA GLY A 225 13.42 -8.43 -15.44
C GLY A 225 13.32 -9.96 -15.36
N LEU A 226 13.45 -10.56 -14.18
CA LEU A 226 13.31 -12.01 -14.00
C LEU A 226 11.83 -12.43 -14.06
N GLU A 227 11.59 -13.70 -14.42
CA GLU A 227 10.27 -14.31 -14.30
C GLU A 227 9.80 -14.33 -12.83
N PRO A 228 8.48 -14.27 -12.57
CA PRO A 228 7.93 -14.10 -11.22
C PRO A 228 8.48 -15.08 -10.18
N ASP A 229 8.62 -16.36 -10.53
CA ASP A 229 9.14 -17.38 -9.61
C ASP A 229 10.62 -17.16 -9.26
N GLN A 230 11.40 -16.67 -10.20
CA GLN A 230 12.81 -16.35 -9.99
C GLN A 230 12.97 -15.10 -9.13
N ALA A 231 12.18 -14.06 -9.42
CA ALA A 231 12.15 -12.82 -8.64
C ALA A 231 11.72 -13.08 -7.20
N ALA A 232 10.67 -13.89 -6.99
CA ALA A 232 10.20 -14.29 -5.67
C ALA A 232 11.26 -15.09 -4.90
N GLY A 233 11.93 -16.03 -5.57
CA GLY A 233 13.05 -16.82 -5.02
C GLY A 233 14.20 -15.90 -4.57
N TYR A 234 14.57 -14.94 -5.40
CA TYR A 234 15.60 -13.96 -5.07
C TYR A 234 15.24 -13.17 -3.80
N LEU A 235 14.02 -12.65 -3.71
CA LEU A 235 13.57 -11.93 -2.52
C LEU A 235 13.51 -12.79 -1.25
N GLN A 236 13.20 -14.07 -1.38
CA GLN A 236 13.18 -15.01 -0.24
C GLN A 236 14.57 -15.39 0.24
N GLU A 237 15.55 -15.49 -0.66
CA GLU A 237 16.92 -15.90 -0.33
C GLU A 237 17.79 -14.73 0.15
N HIS A 238 17.66 -13.57 -0.46
CA HIS A 238 18.49 -12.40 -0.19
C HIS A 238 17.77 -11.37 0.68
N GLY A 239 16.51 -11.57 0.87
CA GLY A 239 15.70 -10.54 1.39
C GLY A 239 15.38 -10.71 2.83
N ILE A 240 16.33 -10.53 3.73
CA ILE A 240 15.89 -9.32 4.26
C ILE A 240 15.05 -9.45 5.53
N GLU A 241 14.54 -10.62 5.89
CA GLU A 241 13.99 -10.75 7.23
C GLU A 241 15.12 -10.87 8.24
N PRO A 242 15.15 -9.98 9.25
CA PRO A 242 16.04 -10.18 10.37
C PRO A 242 15.78 -11.56 10.97
N GLU A 243 16.85 -12.31 11.22
CA GLU A 243 16.81 -13.66 11.76
C GLU A 243 15.74 -13.85 12.84
N GLY A 244 14.89 -14.85 12.68
CA GLY A 244 14.04 -15.40 13.74
C GLY A 244 12.59 -14.95 13.78
N ARG A 245 12.06 -14.22 12.80
CA ARG A 245 10.65 -13.79 12.80
C ARG A 245 9.84 -14.47 11.70
N GLN A 246 8.69 -14.95 12.09
CA GLN A 246 7.60 -15.58 11.34
C GLN A 246 7.98 -16.20 10.00
N ARG A 247 7.88 -17.53 9.90
CA ARG A 247 7.99 -18.23 8.62
C ARG A 247 6.69 -18.00 7.82
N TRP A 248 6.69 -16.98 7.01
CA TRP A 248 5.68 -16.82 5.98
C TRP A 248 5.94 -17.78 4.83
N HIS A 249 4.88 -18.30 4.24
CA HIS A 249 4.95 -19.01 2.99
C HIS A 249 4.70 -17.99 1.87
N GLY A 250 5.73 -17.53 1.18
CA GLY A 250 5.65 -16.42 0.22
C GLY A 250 6.31 -15.16 0.75
N ILE A 251 5.88 -13.99 0.30
CA ILE A 251 6.42 -12.71 0.75
C ILE A 251 5.77 -12.32 2.09
N SER A 252 6.59 -11.94 3.05
CA SER A 252 6.13 -11.61 4.39
C SER A 252 5.69 -10.16 4.55
N SER A 253 5.18 -9.83 5.75
CA SER A 253 4.85 -8.46 6.15
C SER A 253 6.08 -7.59 6.48
N PHE A 254 7.30 -8.07 6.23
CA PHE A 254 8.49 -7.24 6.33
C PHE A 254 8.50 -6.18 5.23
N VAL A 255 8.65 -4.91 5.62
CA VAL A 255 8.41 -3.78 4.71
C VAL A 255 9.24 -3.82 3.45
N THR A 256 10.54 -4.19 3.53
CA THR A 256 11.42 -4.14 2.37
C THR A 256 11.00 -5.18 1.32
N SER A 257 10.78 -6.44 1.73
CA SER A 257 10.38 -7.50 0.79
C SER A 257 8.98 -7.24 0.20
N SER A 258 8.02 -6.81 1.02
CA SER A 258 6.67 -6.53 0.53
C SER A 258 6.62 -5.32 -0.42
N VAL A 259 7.38 -4.26 -0.13
CA VAL A 259 7.50 -3.10 -1.02
C VAL A 259 8.16 -3.48 -2.34
N CYS A 260 9.29 -4.21 -2.28
CA CYS A 260 9.96 -4.67 -3.51
C CYS A 260 9.06 -5.55 -4.38
N TRP A 261 8.29 -6.47 -3.78
CA TRP A 261 7.37 -7.29 -4.56
C TRP A 261 6.22 -6.48 -5.18
N SER A 262 5.65 -5.54 -4.43
CA SER A 262 4.60 -4.67 -4.97
C SER A 262 5.11 -3.76 -6.09
N LEU A 263 6.33 -3.28 -5.99
CA LEU A 263 6.99 -2.53 -7.07
C LEU A 263 7.30 -3.43 -8.27
N TYR A 264 7.76 -4.67 -8.03
CA TYR A 264 7.95 -5.65 -9.10
C TYR A 264 6.66 -5.87 -9.89
N ALA A 265 5.54 -6.14 -9.20
CA ALA A 265 4.25 -6.36 -9.86
C ALA A 265 3.78 -5.12 -10.65
N PHE A 266 3.97 -3.91 -10.12
CA PHE A 266 3.70 -2.67 -10.83
C PHE A 266 4.57 -2.52 -12.08
N LEU A 267 5.87 -2.78 -11.99
CA LEU A 267 6.82 -2.59 -13.09
C LEU A 267 6.64 -3.64 -14.19
N GLN A 268 6.12 -4.84 -13.88
CA GLN A 268 5.76 -5.85 -14.87
C GLN A 268 4.48 -5.48 -15.63
N GLU A 269 3.46 -4.99 -14.91
CA GLU A 269 2.12 -4.76 -15.46
C GLU A 269 1.61 -3.33 -15.15
N PRO A 270 2.34 -2.27 -15.60
CA PRO A 270 2.03 -0.90 -15.19
C PRO A 270 0.69 -0.38 -15.72
N ASP A 271 0.20 -0.92 -16.83
CA ASP A 271 -0.98 -0.45 -17.54
C ASP A 271 -2.22 -1.36 -17.34
N SER A 272 -2.07 -2.46 -16.56
CA SER A 272 -3.15 -3.38 -16.23
C SER A 272 -3.28 -3.55 -14.72
N TRP A 273 -4.28 -2.90 -14.13
CA TRP A 273 -4.56 -3.07 -12.70
C TRP A 273 -4.82 -4.52 -12.33
N TRP A 274 -5.55 -5.24 -13.20
CA TRP A 274 -5.94 -6.62 -12.96
C TRP A 274 -4.75 -7.56 -12.95
N GLU A 275 -3.92 -7.51 -13.98
CA GLU A 275 -2.75 -8.39 -14.11
C GLU A 275 -1.70 -8.10 -13.02
N ALA A 276 -1.43 -6.82 -12.74
CA ALA A 276 -0.54 -6.44 -11.66
C ALA A 276 -1.01 -6.96 -10.28
N THR A 277 -2.33 -6.86 -10.02
CA THR A 277 -2.91 -7.34 -8.76
C THR A 277 -2.89 -8.87 -8.68
N CYS A 278 -3.21 -9.57 -9.76
CA CYS A 278 -3.08 -11.02 -9.84
C CYS A 278 -1.64 -11.49 -9.61
N LEU A 279 -0.67 -10.79 -10.21
CA LEU A 279 0.75 -11.06 -10.01
C LEU A 279 1.17 -10.84 -8.54
N ALA A 280 0.71 -9.75 -7.93
CA ALA A 280 1.00 -9.45 -6.54
C ALA A 280 0.46 -10.54 -5.58
N ILE A 281 -0.74 -11.06 -5.84
CA ILE A 281 -1.38 -12.10 -5.02
C ILE A 281 -0.70 -13.46 -5.23
N GLY A 282 -0.33 -13.80 -6.47
CA GLY A 282 0.15 -15.14 -6.84
C GLY A 282 1.41 -15.62 -6.12
N VAL A 283 2.17 -14.72 -5.50
CA VAL A 283 3.39 -15.07 -4.74
C VAL A 283 3.08 -15.69 -3.38
N GLY A 284 1.85 -15.54 -2.87
CA GLY A 284 1.48 -15.96 -1.52
C GLY A 284 2.07 -15.08 -0.41
N GLY A 285 1.77 -15.43 0.82
CA GLY A 285 2.21 -14.68 2.00
C GLY A 285 1.23 -13.56 2.37
N ASP A 286 1.71 -12.35 2.49
CA ASP A 286 0.96 -11.15 2.93
C ASP A 286 0.19 -10.52 1.74
N THR A 287 -0.66 -11.33 1.14
CA THR A 287 -1.27 -11.08 -0.18
C THR A 287 -2.23 -9.90 -0.23
N ASP A 288 -2.93 -9.60 0.86
CA ASP A 288 -3.79 -8.42 0.99
C ASP A 288 -2.96 -7.14 0.91
N THR A 289 -1.91 -7.03 1.72
CA THR A 289 -1.02 -5.87 1.70
C THR A 289 -0.27 -5.71 0.36
N LEU A 290 0.23 -6.82 -0.21
CA LEU A 290 0.91 -6.78 -1.51
C LEU A 290 -0.03 -6.26 -2.60
N ALA A 291 -1.25 -6.77 -2.64
CA ALA A 291 -2.25 -6.37 -3.62
C ALA A 291 -2.80 -4.96 -3.36
N ALA A 292 -2.93 -4.53 -2.10
CA ALA A 292 -3.32 -3.18 -1.74
C ALA A 292 -2.28 -2.15 -2.22
N MET A 293 -1.00 -2.36 -1.94
CA MET A 293 0.08 -1.47 -2.38
C MET A 293 0.16 -1.42 -3.92
N THR A 294 0.21 -2.58 -4.58
CA THR A 294 0.24 -2.67 -6.05
C THR A 294 -0.99 -2.03 -6.66
N GLY A 295 -2.18 -2.37 -6.16
CA GLY A 295 -3.45 -1.84 -6.63
C GLY A 295 -3.56 -0.32 -6.49
N SER A 296 -2.98 0.25 -5.43
CA SER A 296 -2.92 1.70 -5.24
C SER A 296 -2.02 2.38 -6.27
N ILE A 297 -0.84 1.82 -6.53
CA ILE A 297 0.12 2.37 -7.51
C ILE A 297 -0.46 2.32 -8.92
N VAL A 298 -0.90 1.15 -9.36
CA VAL A 298 -1.44 0.98 -10.73
C VAL A 298 -2.77 1.72 -10.87
N GLY A 299 -3.61 1.72 -9.84
CA GLY A 299 -4.85 2.50 -9.81
C GLY A 299 -4.62 4.00 -10.00
N ALA A 300 -3.54 4.55 -9.41
CA ALA A 300 -3.13 5.94 -9.65
C ALA A 300 -2.79 6.21 -11.13
N ARG A 301 -2.26 5.21 -11.84
CA ARG A 301 -1.90 5.33 -13.25
C ARG A 301 -3.10 5.19 -14.19
N VAL A 302 -3.85 4.10 -14.04
CA VAL A 302 -4.92 3.78 -14.97
C VAL A 302 -6.21 4.58 -14.69
N GLY A 303 -6.44 4.95 -13.42
CA GLY A 303 -7.64 5.64 -12.95
C GLY A 303 -8.75 4.67 -12.52
N ALA A 304 -9.73 5.20 -11.79
CA ALA A 304 -10.86 4.41 -11.28
C ALA A 304 -11.75 3.83 -12.39
N ALA A 305 -11.82 4.51 -13.52
CA ALA A 305 -12.61 4.07 -14.68
C ALA A 305 -12.11 2.73 -15.29
N GLN A 306 -10.86 2.33 -15.02
CA GLN A 306 -10.29 1.08 -15.51
C GLN A 306 -10.37 -0.06 -14.46
N LEU A 307 -10.86 0.21 -13.26
CA LEU A 307 -11.08 -0.83 -12.27
C LEU A 307 -12.35 -1.63 -12.60
N PRO A 308 -12.42 -2.92 -12.22
CA PRO A 308 -13.62 -3.74 -12.44
C PRO A 308 -14.77 -3.28 -11.53
N ASP A 309 -15.63 -2.41 -12.05
CA ASP A 309 -16.69 -1.71 -11.31
C ASP A 309 -17.62 -2.67 -10.55
N ALA A 310 -17.99 -3.79 -11.16
CA ALA A 310 -18.80 -4.82 -10.51
C ALA A 310 -18.18 -5.42 -9.23
N LEU A 311 -16.85 -5.39 -9.12
CA LEU A 311 -16.14 -5.83 -7.92
C LEU A 311 -15.96 -4.68 -6.93
N VAL A 312 -15.70 -3.47 -7.42
CA VAL A 312 -15.62 -2.26 -6.59
C VAL A 312 -16.91 -2.07 -5.81
N GLU A 313 -18.07 -2.24 -6.44
CA GLU A 313 -19.38 -2.11 -5.79
C GLU A 313 -19.65 -3.16 -4.70
N ARG A 314 -18.82 -4.19 -4.59
CA ARG A 314 -18.90 -5.21 -3.53
C ARG A 314 -18.02 -4.89 -2.32
N LEU A 315 -17.22 -3.83 -2.38
CA LEU A 315 -16.35 -3.42 -1.26
C LEU A 315 -17.18 -3.02 -0.04
N HIS A 316 -16.78 -3.50 1.11
CA HIS A 316 -17.37 -3.13 2.40
C HIS A 316 -16.40 -3.44 3.55
N ASP A 317 -16.54 -2.75 4.67
CA ASP A 317 -15.77 -3.00 5.91
C ASP A 317 -16.60 -3.72 6.98
N GLY A 318 -17.76 -4.24 6.61
CA GLY A 318 -18.70 -4.88 7.54
C GLY A 318 -19.49 -3.88 8.41
N THR A 319 -19.28 -2.59 8.26
CA THR A 319 -19.98 -1.50 8.97
C THR A 319 -20.69 -0.59 7.96
N ARG A 320 -20.39 0.71 8.00
CA ARG A 320 -21.00 1.71 7.10
C ARG A 320 -20.16 2.01 5.84
N TRP A 321 -18.92 1.55 5.77
CA TRP A 321 -18.02 1.88 4.69
C TRP A 321 -18.09 0.85 3.57
N GLY A 322 -18.49 1.32 2.41
CA GLY A 322 -18.53 0.58 1.16
C GLY A 322 -17.96 1.42 0.03
N ALA A 323 -18.19 0.99 -1.21
CA ALA A 323 -17.69 1.67 -2.41
C ALA A 323 -18.14 3.14 -2.48
N ALA A 324 -19.40 3.43 -2.16
CA ALA A 324 -19.95 4.79 -2.21
C ALA A 324 -19.26 5.74 -1.24
N GLU A 325 -19.04 5.31 -0.01
CA GLU A 325 -18.38 6.10 1.02
C GLU A 325 -16.89 6.30 0.70
N LEU A 326 -16.21 5.28 0.15
CA LEU A 326 -14.82 5.40 -0.31
C LEU A 326 -14.70 6.38 -1.47
N ARG A 327 -15.63 6.35 -2.44
CA ARG A 327 -15.68 7.33 -3.54
C ARG A 327 -15.85 8.75 -2.99
N ALA A 328 -16.82 8.95 -2.09
CA ALA A 328 -17.07 10.26 -1.50
C ALA A 328 -15.85 10.79 -0.71
N LEU A 329 -15.14 9.91 0.00
CA LEU A 329 -13.90 10.24 0.69
C LEU A 329 -12.78 10.63 -0.29
N GLY A 330 -12.59 9.87 -1.36
CA GLY A 330 -11.61 10.18 -2.40
C GLY A 330 -11.88 11.51 -3.09
N GLU A 331 -13.15 11.82 -3.39
CA GLU A 331 -13.56 13.12 -3.92
C GLU A 331 -13.27 14.27 -2.95
N ALA A 332 -13.53 14.06 -1.65
CA ALA A 332 -13.26 15.06 -0.63
C ALA A 332 -11.75 15.29 -0.47
N ALA A 333 -10.94 14.22 -0.46
CA ALA A 333 -9.48 14.30 -0.38
C ALA A 333 -8.87 15.01 -1.61
N HIS A 334 -9.37 14.70 -2.81
CA HIS A 334 -8.96 15.37 -4.03
C HIS A 334 -9.18 16.89 -3.97
N ARG A 335 -10.35 17.35 -3.47
CA ARG A 335 -10.62 18.79 -3.29
C ARG A 335 -9.65 19.48 -2.33
N VAL A 336 -9.14 18.77 -1.31
CA VAL A 336 -8.13 19.33 -0.40
C VAL A 336 -6.81 19.57 -1.11
N THR A 337 -6.42 18.67 -2.04
CA THR A 337 -5.18 18.82 -2.82
C THR A 337 -5.21 20.03 -3.76
N LEU A 338 -6.40 20.43 -4.24
CA LEU A 338 -6.57 21.56 -5.14
C LEU A 338 -6.70 22.92 -4.44
N ALA A 339 -6.84 22.94 -3.11
CA ALA A 339 -7.04 24.17 -2.30
C ALA A 339 -5.72 24.73 -1.78
#